data_463a2df55c86248e770fc502c6dd2ef1
#
_entry.id   463a2df55c86248e770fc502c6dd2ef1
#
_cell.length_a   1.000
_cell.length_b   1.000
_cell.length_c   1.000
_cell.angle_alpha   90.00
_cell.angle_beta   90.00
_cell.angle_gamma   90.00
#
_symmetry.space_group_name_H-M   'P 1'
#
loop_
_entity.id
_entity.type
_entity.pdbx_description
1 polymer ?
#
loop_
_entity_poly.entity_id
_entity_poly.type
_entity_poly.pdbx_seq_one_letter_code
_entity_poly.pdbx_strand_id
1 'polypeptide(L)' 'MRRLEMSDAFALALRRQRRKRGLSQEALAEKADLHPTYIGMLERCLRNPTLNVSKALAKALNISLSRLIAEAESIQQRGK' A
#
# COMPACT_ATOMS: atom_id res chain seq x y z
N MET A 1 -19.45 3.37 15.00
CA MET A 1 -18.38 2.59 14.39
C MET A 1 -17.58 3.48 13.44
N ARG A 2 -16.27 3.42 13.56
CA ARG A 2 -15.42 4.31 12.81
C ARG A 2 -15.19 3.81 11.39
N ARG A 3 -15.33 4.72 10.42
CA ARG A 3 -15.11 4.41 9.03
C ARG A 3 -13.60 4.44 8.72
N LEU A 4 -13.13 3.47 7.96
CA LEU A 4 -11.74 3.48 7.53
C LEU A 4 -11.48 4.62 6.56
N GLU A 5 -10.41 5.36 6.82
CA GLU A 5 -9.94 6.36 5.86
C GLU A 5 -9.32 5.66 4.66
N MET A 6 -9.34 6.34 3.51
CA MET A 6 -8.74 5.78 2.29
C MET A 6 -7.26 5.47 2.49
N SER A 7 -6.54 6.31 3.23
CA SER A 7 -5.13 6.06 3.50
C SER A 7 -4.90 4.80 4.33
N ASP A 8 -5.79 4.52 5.30
CA ASP A 8 -5.71 3.28 6.08
C ASP A 8 -5.99 2.07 5.21
N ALA A 9 -7.00 2.18 4.36
CA ALA A 9 -7.35 1.09 3.44
C ALA A 9 -6.22 0.83 2.44
N PHE A 10 -5.59 1.90 1.97
CA PHE A 10 -4.43 1.77 1.07
C PHE A 10 -3.29 1.04 1.77
N ALA A 11 -3.01 1.39 3.03
CA ALA A 11 -1.95 0.73 3.80
C ALA A 11 -2.21 -0.77 3.92
N LEU A 12 -3.46 -1.15 4.15
CA LEU A 12 -3.83 -2.57 4.23
C LEU A 12 -3.69 -3.27 2.88
N ALA A 13 -4.11 -2.62 1.81
CA ALA A 13 -3.98 -3.18 0.46
C ALA A 13 -2.51 -3.37 0.11
N LEU A 14 -1.68 -2.38 0.42
CA LEU A 14 -0.24 -2.44 0.17
C LEU A 14 0.37 -3.64 0.90
N ARG A 15 0.07 -3.78 2.18
CA ARG A 15 0.60 -4.86 2.99
C ARG A 15 0.16 -6.23 2.47
N ARG A 16 -1.11 -6.35 2.08
CA ARG A 16 -1.64 -7.59 1.49
C ARG A 16 -0.90 -7.97 0.23
N GLN A 17 -0.76 -7.03 -0.69
CA GLN A 17 -0.09 -7.30 -1.95
C GLN A 17 1.37 -7.66 -1.74
N ARG A 18 2.03 -6.96 -0.82
CA ARG A 18 3.42 -7.26 -0.50
C ARG A 18 3.56 -8.70 0.01
N ARG A 19 2.73 -9.08 0.99
CA ARG A 19 2.78 -10.42 1.58
C ARG A 19 2.40 -11.49 0.58
N LYS A 20 1.42 -11.22 -0.25
CA LYS A 20 0.98 -12.14 -1.29
C LYS A 20 2.12 -12.49 -2.24
N ARG A 21 3.00 -11.54 -2.48
CA ARG A 21 4.16 -11.75 -3.35
C ARG A 21 5.40 -12.23 -2.61
N GLY A 22 5.28 -12.48 -1.33
CA GLY A 22 6.40 -12.96 -0.53
C GLY A 22 7.52 -11.96 -0.34
N LEU A 23 7.21 -10.67 -0.42
CA LEU A 23 8.22 -9.62 -0.30
C LEU A 23 8.32 -9.11 1.12
N SER A 24 9.55 -8.91 1.60
CA SER A 24 9.78 -8.16 2.82
C SER A 24 9.57 -6.67 2.55
N GLN A 25 9.50 -5.87 3.62
CA GLN A 25 9.44 -4.42 3.47
C GLN A 25 10.69 -3.90 2.75
N GLU A 26 11.85 -4.46 3.07
CA GLU A 26 13.10 -4.09 2.42
C GLU A 26 13.08 -4.42 0.93
N ALA A 27 12.57 -5.61 0.59
CA ALA A 27 12.52 -6.02 -0.82
C ALA A 27 11.59 -5.13 -1.63
N LEU A 28 10.43 -4.80 -1.06
CA LEU A 28 9.50 -3.90 -1.73
C LEU A 28 10.13 -2.50 -1.90
N ALA A 29 10.77 -2.01 -0.86
CA ALA A 29 11.41 -0.69 -0.90
C ALA A 29 12.47 -0.64 -2.01
N GLU A 30 13.28 -1.68 -2.12
CA GLU A 30 14.29 -1.75 -3.17
C GLU A 30 13.65 -1.70 -4.55
N LYS A 31 12.61 -2.48 -4.77
CA LYS A 31 11.91 -2.50 -6.06
C LYS A 31 11.25 -1.17 -6.40
N ALA A 32 10.79 -0.45 -5.38
CA ALA A 32 10.11 0.83 -5.57
C ALA A 32 11.06 2.02 -5.49
N ASP A 33 12.34 1.78 -5.22
CA ASP A 33 13.34 2.83 -5.03
C ASP A 33 12.95 3.76 -3.88
N LEU A 34 12.54 3.15 -2.77
CA LEU A 34 12.13 3.86 -1.56
C LEU A 34 12.92 3.33 -0.37
N HIS A 35 12.93 4.09 0.71
CA HIS A 35 13.57 3.66 1.94
C HIS A 35 12.69 2.64 2.67
N PRO A 36 13.26 1.56 3.23
CA PRO A 36 12.44 0.56 3.95
C PRO A 36 11.66 1.13 5.12
N THR A 37 12.23 2.09 5.84
CA THR A 37 11.55 2.75 6.96
C THR A 37 10.25 3.41 6.48
N TYR A 38 10.29 4.00 5.28
CA TYR A 38 9.11 4.65 4.72
C TYR A 38 8.00 3.63 4.44
N ILE A 39 8.37 2.45 3.91
CA ILE A 39 7.39 1.37 3.70
C ILE A 39 6.73 1.00 5.02
N GLY A 40 7.51 0.84 6.08
CA GLY A 40 6.98 0.53 7.40
C GLY A 40 6.01 1.60 7.90
N MET A 41 6.35 2.86 7.69
CA MET A 41 5.48 3.98 8.09
C MET A 41 4.17 3.96 7.33
N LEU A 42 4.23 3.69 6.01
CA LEU A 42 3.01 3.61 5.20
C LEU A 42 2.11 2.49 5.70
N GLU A 43 2.67 1.32 5.97
CA GLU A 43 1.88 0.17 6.41
C GLU A 43 1.30 0.36 7.80
N ARG A 44 1.91 1.21 8.63
CA ARG A 44 1.39 1.53 9.96
C ARG A 44 0.52 2.78 9.97
N CYS A 45 0.19 3.30 8.80
CA CYS A 45 -0.68 4.48 8.66
C CYS A 45 -0.07 5.75 9.27
N LEU A 46 1.25 5.83 9.34
CA LEU A 46 1.96 7.00 9.88
C LEU A 46 2.29 8.02 8.80
N ARG A 47 2.14 7.65 7.55
CA ARG A 47 2.40 8.52 6.40
C ARG A 47 1.39 8.25 5.31
N ASN A 48 1.05 9.29 4.56
CA ASN A 48 0.19 9.18 3.39
C ASN A 48 1.08 9.20 2.15
N PRO A 49 0.93 8.24 1.24
CA PRO A 49 1.74 8.24 0.02
C PRO A 49 1.26 9.32 -0.93
N THR A 50 2.19 9.89 -1.69
CA THR A 50 1.83 10.73 -2.82
C THR A 50 1.34 9.85 -3.96
N LEU A 51 0.74 10.44 -4.97
CA LEU A 51 0.34 9.69 -6.17
C LEU A 51 1.54 9.04 -6.83
N ASN A 52 2.66 9.78 -6.92
CA ASN A 52 3.86 9.23 -7.54
C ASN A 52 4.41 8.05 -6.76
N VAL A 53 4.43 8.13 -5.44
CA VAL A 53 4.86 7.02 -4.59
C VAL A 53 3.91 5.83 -4.75
N SER A 54 2.61 6.10 -4.77
CA SER A 54 1.61 5.04 -4.95
C SER A 54 1.81 4.31 -6.27
N LYS A 55 2.11 5.06 -7.34
CA LYS A 55 2.39 4.48 -8.64
C LYS A 55 3.65 3.62 -8.61
N ALA A 56 4.71 4.09 -7.94
CA ALA A 56 5.95 3.34 -7.82
C ALA A 56 5.72 2.03 -7.06
N LEU A 57 4.91 2.07 -6.00
CA LEU A 57 4.59 0.88 -5.23
C LEU A 57 3.81 -0.13 -6.06
N ALA A 58 2.80 0.33 -6.79
CA ALA A 58 2.01 -0.54 -7.65
C ALA A 58 2.90 -1.22 -8.69
N LYS A 59 3.78 -0.44 -9.31
CA LYS A 59 4.71 -0.97 -10.31
C LYS A 59 5.64 -2.02 -9.69
N ALA A 60 6.16 -1.75 -8.50
CA ALA A 60 7.02 -2.70 -7.80
C ALA A 60 6.28 -3.99 -7.47
N LEU A 61 4.98 -3.90 -7.22
CA LEU A 61 4.12 -5.05 -6.97
C LEU A 61 3.61 -5.70 -8.27
N ASN A 62 3.98 -5.14 -9.40
CA ASN A 62 3.59 -5.65 -10.71
C ASN A 62 2.07 -5.64 -10.93
N ILE A 63 1.42 -4.61 -10.43
CA ILE A 63 -0.01 -4.37 -10.65
C ILE A 63 -0.20 -2.91 -11.06
N SER A 64 -1.36 -2.61 -11.65
CA SER A 64 -1.67 -1.22 -11.98
C SER A 64 -2.03 -0.46 -10.72
N LEU A 65 -1.81 0.86 -10.74
CA LEU A 65 -2.23 1.70 -9.64
C LEU A 65 -3.76 1.61 -9.45
N SER A 66 -4.50 1.57 -10.55
CA SER A 66 -5.95 1.47 -10.47
C SER A 66 -6.38 0.21 -9.74
N ARG A 67 -5.68 -0.90 -9.95
CA ARG A 67 -6.00 -2.16 -9.27
C ARG A 67 -5.69 -2.07 -7.79
N LEU A 68 -4.56 -1.46 -7.43
CA LEU A 68 -4.21 -1.29 -6.02
C LEU A 68 -5.23 -0.41 -5.31
N ILE A 69 -5.64 0.67 -5.97
CA ILE A 69 -6.66 1.57 -5.42
C ILE A 69 -8.02 0.86 -5.32
N ALA A 70 -8.37 0.06 -6.33
CA ALA A 70 -9.63 -0.70 -6.29
C ALA A 70 -9.67 -1.64 -5.09
N GLU A 71 -8.55 -2.29 -4.80
CA GLU A 71 -8.47 -3.15 -3.63
C GLU A 71 -8.63 -2.34 -2.34
N ALA A 72 -7.99 -1.17 -2.26
CA ALA A 72 -8.12 -0.30 -1.11
C ALA A 72 -9.59 0.14 -0.93
N GLU A 73 -10.26 0.49 -2.02
CA GLU A 73 -11.66 0.88 -1.95
C GLU A 73 -12.54 -0.28 -1.47
N SER A 74 -12.25 -1.49 -1.92
CA SER A 74 -12.96 -2.68 -1.47
C SER A 74 -12.78 -2.89 0.02
N ILE A 75 -11.55 -2.74 0.52
CA ILE A 75 -11.27 -2.86 1.95
C ILE A 75 -12.02 -1.78 2.74
N GLN A 76 -12.01 -0.55 2.23
CA GLN A 76 -12.69 0.56 2.89
C GLN A 76 -14.18 0.28 3.04
N GLN A 77 -14.81 -0.26 2.00
CA GLN A 77 -16.23 -0.59 2.04
C GLN A 77 -16.53 -1.70 3.03
N ARG A 78 -15.69 -2.72 3.08
CA ARG A 78 -15.89 -3.86 3.97
C ARG A 78 -15.57 -3.53 5.43
N GLY A 79 -14.79 -2.50 5.65
CA GLY A 79 -14.39 -2.09 6.99
C GLY A 79 -15.44 -1.32 7.76
N LYS A 80 -16.62 -1.13 7.22
CA LYS A 80 -17.70 -0.41 7.91
C LYS A 80 -18.21 -1.16 9.11
#